data_9388b80a8f0f1d382414bb50209ff128
#
_entry.id   9388b80a8f0f1d382414bb50209ff128
#
_cell.length_a   1.000
_cell.length_b   1.000
_cell.length_c   1.000
_cell.angle_alpha   90.00
_cell.angle_beta   90.00
_cell.angle_gamma   90.00
#
_symmetry.space_group_name_H-M   'P 1'
#
loop_
_entity.id
_entity.type
_entity.pdbx_description
1 polymer ?
#
loop_
_entity_poly.entity_id
_entity_poly.type
_entity_poly.pdbx_seq_one_letter_code
_entity_poly.pdbx_strand_id
1 'polypeptide(L)'
;MIYTTTFSPKELPTDYVTRKFYSLGHNPTYHKGNGSYNCGCPICHEGKSWGKKQRCWWLPDQNLIYCFNCGRGFAPYNWIKEAGNLTYQDIKKEVLGGEYNIVNLDKEDECLIDESVIEDVFGVPYDSVNLLEFLDGSSDSVINKAVQYIKNRRLDTAVNRPDKIYLSHKDYTHSDRIIFPFFDGWGRIPFYQSRAFGGTDNEVMEHVRYLSKVGAEKSVFNLDKVRGEIDDIYVFEGPIDACFVRNGVAVAGVSLGDNKDLTNLQKEQLAAFSLTHRIVWVLDNQNVDNTSKEKTEKLLAQGECVFIWPEDIVYKDFNEWATKEKLDEIPYKVLQDNVKCGLVDSFVYKTDLAFITKSVGKDYFADVVF
;
A
#
# COMPACT_ATOMS: atom_id res chain seq x y z
N MET A 1 16.33 29.21 35.93
CA MET A 1 15.91 29.06 34.51
C MET A 1 14.71 28.11 34.48
N ILE A 2 13.55 28.62 34.21
CA ILE A 2 12.33 27.82 34.06
C ILE A 2 12.32 27.34 32.59
N TYR A 3 12.65 26.07 32.38
CA TYR A 3 12.44 25.45 31.06
C TYR A 3 10.94 25.27 30.86
N THR A 4 10.33 26.12 30.09
CA THR A 4 8.98 25.88 29.59
C THR A 4 9.06 24.76 28.56
N THR A 5 8.78 23.54 28.98
CA THR A 5 8.58 22.40 28.06
C THR A 5 7.30 22.68 27.27
N THR A 6 7.44 23.10 26.03
CA THR A 6 6.29 23.25 25.11
C THR A 6 5.90 21.88 24.63
N PHE A 7 4.62 21.51 24.82
CA PHE A 7 4.07 20.26 24.27
C PHE A 7 3.88 20.41 22.77
N SER A 8 4.43 19.48 21.99
CA SER A 8 4.23 19.39 20.54
C SER A 8 3.71 18.00 20.17
N PRO A 9 2.53 17.88 19.54
CA PRO A 9 2.06 16.60 19.00
C PRO A 9 3.00 15.99 17.94
N LYS A 10 3.81 16.81 17.27
CA LYS A 10 4.77 16.36 16.25
C LYS A 10 6.02 15.73 16.86
N GLU A 11 6.36 16.07 18.11
CA GLU A 11 7.60 15.69 18.78
C GLU A 11 7.33 15.18 20.20
N LEU A 12 6.69 14.01 20.29
CA LEU A 12 6.52 13.37 21.59
C LEU A 12 7.86 12.76 22.07
N PRO A 13 8.16 12.81 23.38
CA PRO A 13 9.34 12.16 23.92
C PRO A 13 9.35 10.66 23.60
N THR A 14 10.46 10.15 23.08
CA THR A 14 10.62 8.74 22.66
C THR A 14 10.30 7.76 23.78
N ASP A 15 10.70 8.08 25.02
CA ASP A 15 10.40 7.25 26.20
C ASP A 15 8.89 7.21 26.51
N TYR A 16 8.18 8.33 26.32
CA TYR A 16 6.73 8.38 26.47
C TYR A 16 6.04 7.51 25.41
N VAL A 17 6.44 7.66 24.14
CA VAL A 17 5.90 6.85 23.03
C VAL A 17 6.14 5.36 23.28
N THR A 18 7.37 5.02 23.69
CA THR A 18 7.75 3.62 23.98
C THR A 18 6.89 3.04 25.11
N ARG A 19 6.69 3.78 26.19
CA ARG A 19 5.82 3.33 27.30
C ARG A 19 4.39 3.13 26.83
N LYS A 20 3.85 4.05 26.02
CA LYS A 20 2.49 3.91 25.45
C LYS A 20 2.41 2.73 24.48
N PHE A 21 3.44 2.49 23.67
CA PHE A 21 3.49 1.34 22.80
C PHE A 21 3.45 0.02 23.58
N TYR A 22 4.15 -0.05 24.73
CA TYR A 22 4.10 -1.21 25.61
C TYR A 22 2.75 -1.38 26.31
N SER A 23 2.10 -0.29 26.70
CA SER A 23 0.83 -0.36 27.45
C SER A 23 -0.39 -0.62 26.56
N LEU A 24 -0.37 -0.15 25.32
CA LEU A 24 -1.49 -0.25 24.37
C LEU A 24 -1.34 -1.42 23.41
N GLY A 25 -0.10 -1.77 23.01
CA GLY A 25 0.18 -2.87 22.11
C GLY A 25 0.00 -4.25 22.77
N HIS A 26 -0.37 -5.24 21.98
CA HIS A 26 -0.51 -6.61 22.48
C HIS A 26 0.84 -7.37 22.38
N ASN A 27 1.34 -7.90 23.51
CA ASN A 27 2.60 -8.63 23.61
C ASN A 27 3.80 -7.92 22.96
N PRO A 28 4.16 -6.70 23.38
CA PRO A 28 5.24 -5.95 22.75
C PRO A 28 6.60 -6.60 22.96
N THR A 29 7.44 -6.57 21.94
CA THR A 29 8.80 -7.12 21.94
C THR A 29 9.79 -6.06 21.47
N TYR A 30 10.96 -5.98 22.11
CA TYR A 30 12.08 -5.12 21.73
C TYR A 30 13.12 -5.87 20.91
N HIS A 31 13.60 -5.27 19.83
CA HIS A 31 14.63 -5.80 18.94
C HIS A 31 15.96 -5.07 19.12
N LYS A 32 16.90 -5.67 19.86
CA LYS A 32 18.21 -5.05 20.17
C LYS A 32 19.04 -4.72 18.93
N GLY A 33 18.86 -5.45 17.81
CA GLY A 33 19.69 -5.30 16.63
C GLY A 33 19.46 -3.99 15.88
N ASN A 34 18.26 -3.44 15.94
CA ASN A 34 17.85 -2.24 15.22
C ASN A 34 17.09 -1.22 16.08
N GLY A 35 17.04 -1.39 17.39
CA GLY A 35 16.38 -0.45 18.29
C GLY A 35 14.86 -0.32 18.14
N SER A 36 14.22 -1.19 17.37
CA SER A 36 12.78 -1.15 17.10
C SER A 36 11.96 -2.00 18.07
N TYR A 37 10.66 -1.79 18.05
CA TYR A 37 9.70 -2.56 18.84
C TYR A 37 8.60 -3.09 17.94
N ASN A 38 8.02 -4.25 18.24
CA ASN A 38 6.80 -4.69 17.57
C ASN A 38 5.76 -5.23 18.56
N CYS A 39 4.50 -5.18 18.17
CA CYS A 39 3.37 -5.69 18.95
C CYS A 39 2.21 -6.12 18.03
N GLY A 40 1.21 -6.79 18.58
CA GLY A 40 -0.08 -6.90 17.95
C GLY A 40 -0.78 -5.52 17.93
N CYS A 41 -1.32 -5.12 16.78
CA CYS A 41 -1.90 -3.80 16.57
C CYS A 41 -3.23 -3.64 17.33
N PRO A 42 -3.34 -2.72 18.32
CA PRO A 42 -4.57 -2.52 19.08
C PRO A 42 -5.70 -1.89 18.27
N ILE A 43 -5.38 -1.31 17.12
CA ILE A 43 -6.37 -0.63 16.25
C ILE A 43 -7.08 -1.64 15.34
N CYS A 44 -6.34 -2.50 14.62
CA CYS A 44 -6.93 -3.43 13.66
C CYS A 44 -7.11 -4.86 14.20
N HIS A 45 -6.60 -5.16 15.39
CA HIS A 45 -6.63 -6.46 16.05
C HIS A 45 -6.16 -7.65 15.18
N GLU A 46 -5.49 -7.40 14.06
CA GLU A 46 -4.90 -8.40 13.16
C GLU A 46 -5.80 -9.61 12.81
N GLY A 47 -7.11 -9.47 13.01
CA GLY A 47 -8.11 -10.50 12.74
C GLY A 47 -7.82 -11.83 13.44
N LYS A 48 -7.81 -12.95 12.69
CA LYS A 48 -7.51 -14.29 13.21
C LYS A 48 -6.08 -14.47 13.74
N SER A 49 -5.20 -13.50 13.46
CA SER A 49 -3.80 -13.52 13.90
C SER A 49 -3.56 -12.76 15.21
N TRP A 50 -4.62 -12.22 15.83
CA TRP A 50 -4.52 -11.51 17.11
C TRP A 50 -3.82 -12.34 18.18
N GLY A 51 -2.82 -11.76 18.79
CA GLY A 51 -1.99 -12.42 19.82
C GLY A 51 -0.97 -13.44 19.30
N LYS A 52 -0.94 -13.73 17.98
CA LYS A 52 -0.01 -14.69 17.37
C LYS A 52 1.05 -14.01 16.50
N LYS A 53 0.66 -12.95 15.80
CA LYS A 53 1.56 -12.17 14.94
C LYS A 53 1.63 -10.75 15.47
N GLN A 54 2.82 -10.16 15.46
CA GLN A 54 3.11 -8.83 15.96
C GLN A 54 3.51 -7.98 14.77
N ARG A 55 2.53 -7.40 14.07
CA ARG A 55 2.74 -6.69 12.80
C ARG A 55 2.76 -5.18 12.93
N CYS A 56 2.52 -4.65 14.13
CA CYS A 56 2.63 -3.23 14.41
C CYS A 56 4.03 -2.93 14.96
N TRP A 57 4.74 -2.01 14.33
CA TRP A 57 6.13 -1.68 14.63
C TRP A 57 6.26 -0.24 15.07
N TRP A 58 6.98 0.00 16.15
CA TRP A 58 7.46 1.30 16.57
C TRP A 58 8.94 1.43 16.19
N LEU A 59 9.23 2.43 15.36
CA LEU A 59 10.55 2.75 14.83
C LEU A 59 10.99 4.11 15.42
N PRO A 60 11.67 4.12 16.57
CA PRO A 60 12.03 5.36 17.27
C PRO A 60 12.83 6.34 16.42
N ASP A 61 13.84 5.84 15.70
CA ASP A 61 14.71 6.65 14.85
C ASP A 61 13.97 7.34 13.70
N GLN A 62 12.79 6.82 13.33
CA GLN A 62 11.94 7.35 12.27
C GLN A 62 10.72 8.10 12.81
N ASN A 63 10.58 8.17 14.14
CA ASN A 63 9.37 8.69 14.80
C ASN A 63 8.07 8.15 14.18
N LEU A 64 8.05 6.86 13.83
CA LEU A 64 6.98 6.22 13.05
C LEU A 64 6.47 4.95 13.74
N ILE A 65 5.15 4.82 13.83
CA ILE A 65 4.49 3.56 14.14
C ILE A 65 3.81 3.06 12.87
N TYR A 66 4.16 1.84 12.42
CA TYR A 66 3.62 1.25 11.20
C TYR A 66 3.05 -0.15 11.45
N CYS A 67 1.83 -0.39 10.98
CA CYS A 67 1.21 -1.70 11.08
C CYS A 67 1.13 -2.38 9.70
N PHE A 68 1.88 -3.46 9.52
CA PHE A 68 1.87 -4.25 8.28
C PHE A 68 0.56 -5.00 8.04
N ASN A 69 -0.31 -5.13 9.03
CA ASN A 69 -1.60 -5.79 8.86
C ASN A 69 -2.65 -4.87 8.25
N CYS A 70 -2.86 -3.68 8.82
CA CYS A 70 -3.78 -2.69 8.24
C CYS A 70 -3.11 -1.75 7.25
N GLY A 71 -1.78 -1.83 7.08
CA GLY A 71 -1.00 -1.02 6.14
C GLY A 71 -0.95 0.46 6.49
N ARG A 72 -1.34 0.85 7.72
CA ARG A 72 -1.35 2.24 8.16
C ARG A 72 -0.05 2.62 8.84
N GLY A 73 0.49 3.77 8.45
CA GLY A 73 1.54 4.47 9.16
C GLY A 73 0.95 5.58 10.04
N PHE A 74 1.54 5.78 11.21
CA PHE A 74 1.08 6.77 12.18
C PHE A 74 2.25 7.58 12.70
N ALA A 75 2.09 8.91 12.78
CA ALA A 75 2.83 9.68 13.76
C ALA A 75 2.49 9.15 15.16
N PRO A 76 3.45 9.04 16.09
CA PRO A 76 3.22 8.46 17.42
C PRO A 76 2.01 9.06 18.15
N TYR A 77 1.83 10.37 18.06
CA TYR A 77 0.67 11.05 18.65
C TYR A 77 -0.66 10.49 18.15
N ASN A 78 -0.82 10.32 16.84
CA ASN A 78 -2.05 9.83 16.23
C ASN A 78 -2.33 8.37 16.61
N TRP A 79 -1.28 7.54 16.65
CA TRP A 79 -1.42 6.15 17.06
C TRP A 79 -1.83 6.03 18.53
N ILE A 80 -1.19 6.81 19.43
CA ILE A 80 -1.52 6.82 20.86
C ILE A 80 -2.95 7.30 21.08
N LYS A 81 -3.36 8.36 20.38
CA LYS A 81 -4.72 8.90 20.43
C LYS A 81 -5.76 7.86 20.02
N GLU A 82 -5.57 7.20 18.89
CA GLU A 82 -6.51 6.22 18.34
C GLU A 82 -6.49 4.91 19.15
N ALA A 83 -5.31 4.35 19.42
CA ALA A 83 -5.15 3.09 20.14
C ALA A 83 -5.61 3.17 21.59
N GLY A 84 -5.38 4.31 22.24
CA GLY A 84 -5.74 4.55 23.64
C GLY A 84 -7.10 5.21 23.83
N ASN A 85 -7.78 5.60 22.74
CA ASN A 85 -8.98 6.44 22.78
C ASN A 85 -8.78 7.68 23.68
N LEU A 86 -7.62 8.34 23.54
CA LEU A 86 -7.22 9.48 24.33
C LEU A 86 -7.49 10.80 23.60
N THR A 87 -7.82 11.84 24.38
CA THR A 87 -7.94 13.20 23.85
C THR A 87 -6.57 13.90 23.77
N TYR A 88 -6.52 15.02 23.08
CA TYR A 88 -5.34 15.91 23.07
C TYR A 88 -4.95 16.31 24.50
N GLN A 89 -5.92 16.63 25.35
CA GLN A 89 -5.68 17.06 26.72
C GLN A 89 -5.13 15.94 27.58
N ASP A 90 -5.59 14.71 27.39
CA ASP A 90 -5.07 13.54 28.11
C ASP A 90 -3.59 13.32 27.79
N ILE A 91 -3.23 13.33 26.50
CA ILE A 91 -1.86 13.13 26.06
C ILE A 91 -0.97 14.29 26.55
N LYS A 92 -1.43 15.53 26.42
CA LYS A 92 -0.72 16.72 26.90
C LYS A 92 -0.46 16.65 28.40
N LYS A 93 -1.48 16.28 29.19
CA LYS A 93 -1.37 16.11 30.64
C LYS A 93 -0.35 15.01 31.02
N GLU A 94 -0.38 13.88 30.34
CA GLU A 94 0.54 12.79 30.60
C GLU A 94 2.00 13.14 30.27
N VAL A 95 2.23 13.83 29.14
CA VAL A 95 3.58 14.24 28.70
C VAL A 95 4.17 15.30 29.62
N LEU A 96 3.35 16.24 30.09
CA LEU A 96 3.78 17.34 30.94
C LEU A 96 3.82 16.99 32.45
N GLY A 97 3.53 15.73 32.84
CA GLY A 97 3.72 15.24 34.21
C GLY A 97 2.65 15.64 35.22
N GLY A 98 1.43 15.97 34.78
CA GLY A 98 0.28 16.09 35.66
C GLY A 98 0.19 17.33 36.56
N GLU A 99 1.18 18.19 36.59
CA GLU A 99 1.21 19.45 37.36
C GLU A 99 0.88 20.68 36.49
N TYR A 100 -0.27 20.68 35.85
CA TYR A 100 -0.83 21.92 35.31
C TYR A 100 -2.12 22.26 36.06
N ASN A 101 -2.05 23.24 36.96
CA ASN A 101 -3.22 23.90 37.48
C ASN A 101 -4.02 24.45 36.27
N ILE A 102 -5.24 23.96 36.16
CA ILE A 102 -6.24 24.40 35.18
C ILE A 102 -6.65 25.84 35.58
N VAL A 103 -5.88 26.81 35.14
CA VAL A 103 -6.31 28.21 35.14
C VAL A 103 -6.45 28.63 33.70
N ASN A 104 -7.71 28.83 33.30
CA ASN A 104 -8.21 29.29 31.99
C ASN A 104 -8.35 28.23 30.88
N LEU A 105 -9.35 27.37 31.02
CA LEU A 105 -9.88 26.51 29.94
C LEU A 105 -11.26 27.01 29.42
N ASP A 106 -11.53 28.32 29.49
CA ASP A 106 -12.77 28.91 28.95
C ASP A 106 -12.52 29.72 27.65
N LYS A 107 -11.58 29.29 26.86
CA LYS A 107 -11.59 29.58 25.42
C LYS A 107 -11.43 28.24 24.74
N GLU A 108 -12.52 27.76 24.14
CA GLU A 108 -12.46 26.89 22.98
C GLU A 108 -11.50 27.61 22.00
N ASP A 109 -10.22 27.18 22.01
CA ASP A 109 -9.40 27.35 20.85
C ASP A 109 -10.12 26.47 19.80
N GLU A 110 -11.07 27.09 19.08
CA GLU A 110 -11.36 26.70 17.72
C GLU A 110 -9.99 26.51 17.11
N CYS A 111 -9.61 25.26 16.94
CA CYS A 111 -8.43 24.90 16.21
C CYS A 111 -8.68 25.46 14.81
N LEU A 112 -8.26 26.70 14.59
CA LEU A 112 -8.07 27.25 13.26
C LEU A 112 -7.20 26.20 12.59
N ILE A 113 -7.86 25.40 11.75
CA ILE A 113 -7.16 24.44 10.90
C ILE A 113 -6.27 25.33 10.06
N ASP A 114 -5.00 25.41 10.43
CA ASP A 114 -4.00 26.13 9.67
C ASP A 114 -4.06 25.57 8.24
N GLU A 115 -4.27 26.43 7.26
CA GLU A 115 -4.35 26.01 5.85
C GLU A 115 -3.13 25.19 5.43
N SER A 116 -1.97 25.39 6.07
CA SER A 116 -0.78 24.55 5.92
C SER A 116 -0.99 23.10 6.38
N VAL A 117 -1.90 22.85 7.34
CA VAL A 117 -2.26 21.49 7.79
C VAL A 117 -3.18 20.81 6.79
N ILE A 118 -3.97 21.58 6.02
CA ILE A 118 -4.82 21.06 4.95
C ILE A 118 -3.95 20.61 3.77
N GLU A 119 -2.88 21.30 3.44
CA GLU A 119 -1.93 20.88 2.40
C GLU A 119 -1.24 19.55 2.76
N ASP A 120 -0.88 19.34 4.03
CA ASP A 120 -0.31 18.06 4.50
C ASP A 120 -1.33 16.89 4.43
N VAL A 121 -2.64 17.17 4.51
CA VAL A 121 -3.67 16.12 4.40
C VAL A 121 -3.85 15.64 2.97
N PHE A 122 -3.76 16.55 1.98
CA PHE A 122 -4.08 16.27 0.57
C PHE A 122 -2.88 16.41 -0.38
N GLY A 123 -1.67 16.19 0.07
CA GLY A 123 -0.47 16.35 -0.76
C GLY A 123 0.50 15.18 -0.67
N VAL A 124 1.59 15.32 -1.40
CA VAL A 124 2.85 14.58 -1.24
C VAL A 124 3.79 15.38 -0.34
N PRO A 125 4.91 14.82 0.17
CA PRO A 125 5.89 15.59 0.92
C PRO A 125 6.28 16.90 0.21
N TYR A 126 6.45 17.97 0.96
CA TYR A 126 6.63 19.35 0.45
C TYR A 126 7.82 19.53 -0.50
N ASP A 127 8.84 18.67 -0.37
CA ASP A 127 10.06 18.69 -1.18
C ASP A 127 9.98 17.76 -2.41
N SER A 128 8.81 17.17 -2.67
CA SER A 128 8.64 16.20 -3.74
C SER A 128 8.79 16.84 -5.11
N VAL A 129 9.59 16.21 -5.97
CA VAL A 129 9.75 16.58 -7.38
C VAL A 129 9.04 15.57 -8.27
N ASN A 130 8.41 16.05 -9.35
CA ASN A 130 7.79 15.16 -10.34
C ASN A 130 8.86 14.56 -11.25
N LEU A 131 9.11 13.26 -11.14
CA LEU A 131 10.14 12.55 -11.90
C LEU A 131 9.92 12.58 -13.40
N LEU A 132 8.68 12.73 -13.87
CA LEU A 132 8.37 12.77 -15.31
C LEU A 132 8.86 14.05 -16.00
N GLU A 133 9.20 15.09 -15.23
CA GLU A 133 9.82 16.32 -15.74
C GLU A 133 11.35 16.19 -15.93
N PHE A 134 11.94 15.09 -15.43
CA PHE A 134 13.39 14.83 -15.48
C PHE A 134 13.76 13.64 -16.36
N LEU A 135 12.88 13.23 -17.25
CA LEU A 135 13.15 12.08 -18.13
C LEU A 135 14.39 12.28 -19.01
N ASP A 136 14.73 13.51 -19.38
CA ASP A 136 15.93 13.83 -20.15
C ASP A 136 17.19 13.97 -19.29
N GLY A 137 17.06 13.85 -17.97
CA GLY A 137 18.16 13.89 -17.01
C GLY A 137 18.06 15.05 -16.02
N SER A 138 18.87 14.95 -14.97
CA SER A 138 19.01 15.95 -13.91
C SER A 138 20.48 16.05 -13.48
N SER A 139 20.86 17.16 -12.85
CA SER A 139 22.14 17.28 -12.14
C SER A 139 22.17 16.48 -10.83
N ASP A 140 21.01 16.10 -10.30
CA ASP A 140 20.88 15.32 -9.10
C ASP A 140 21.01 13.80 -9.40
N SER A 141 21.92 13.13 -8.72
CA SER A 141 22.21 11.71 -8.94
C SER A 141 21.09 10.79 -8.46
N VAL A 142 20.34 11.18 -7.41
CA VAL A 142 19.23 10.38 -6.87
C VAL A 142 18.01 10.47 -7.80
N ILE A 143 17.73 11.67 -8.32
CA ILE A 143 16.70 11.86 -9.37
C ILE A 143 17.03 10.99 -10.58
N ASN A 144 18.28 11.01 -11.06
CA ASN A 144 18.67 10.19 -12.20
C ASN A 144 18.51 8.68 -11.95
N LYS A 145 18.85 8.19 -10.76
CA LYS A 145 18.61 6.78 -10.36
C LYS A 145 17.12 6.45 -10.35
N ALA A 146 16.29 7.34 -9.78
CA ALA A 146 14.85 7.15 -9.75
C ALA A 146 14.22 7.17 -11.15
N VAL A 147 14.64 8.08 -12.01
CA VAL A 147 14.23 8.15 -13.42
C VAL A 147 14.66 6.87 -14.17
N GLN A 148 15.88 6.38 -13.94
CA GLN A 148 16.32 5.13 -14.54
C GLN A 148 15.48 3.93 -14.08
N TYR A 149 15.07 3.91 -12.81
CA TYR A 149 14.14 2.90 -12.29
C TYR A 149 12.79 2.95 -13.02
N ILE A 150 12.21 4.16 -13.20
CA ILE A 150 10.94 4.36 -13.93
C ILE A 150 11.07 3.85 -15.37
N LYS A 151 12.15 4.22 -16.08
CA LYS A 151 12.42 3.78 -17.45
C LYS A 151 12.63 2.27 -17.55
N ASN A 152 13.41 1.69 -16.65
CA ASN A 152 13.65 0.24 -16.62
C ASN A 152 12.37 -0.56 -16.43
N ARG A 153 11.36 0.03 -15.78
CA ARG A 153 10.03 -0.55 -15.58
C ARG A 153 9.00 -0.06 -16.58
N ARG A 154 9.41 0.74 -17.58
CA ARG A 154 8.53 1.33 -18.61
C ARG A 154 7.36 2.15 -18.06
N LEU A 155 7.48 2.68 -16.86
CA LEU A 155 6.46 3.52 -16.25
C LEU A 155 6.37 4.91 -16.88
N ASP A 156 7.42 5.34 -17.58
CA ASP A 156 7.45 6.58 -18.36
C ASP A 156 6.52 6.54 -19.59
N THR A 157 6.29 5.36 -20.16
CA THR A 157 5.45 5.17 -21.36
C THR A 157 4.15 4.43 -21.09
N ALA A 158 3.95 3.87 -19.89
CA ALA A 158 2.76 3.08 -19.55
C ALA A 158 1.45 3.86 -19.72
N VAL A 159 0.48 3.25 -20.43
CA VAL A 159 -0.77 3.88 -20.90
C VAL A 159 -1.64 4.46 -19.79
N ASN A 160 -1.61 3.84 -18.63
CA ASN A 160 -2.45 4.18 -17.47
C ASN A 160 -1.63 4.67 -16.26
N ARG A 161 -0.40 5.13 -16.49
CA ARG A 161 0.41 5.73 -15.41
C ARG A 161 -0.26 7.01 -14.89
N PRO A 162 -0.05 7.39 -13.62
CA PRO A 162 -0.50 8.69 -13.15
C PRO A 162 0.24 9.81 -13.89
N ASP A 163 -0.36 10.99 -13.96
CA ASP A 163 0.23 12.14 -14.66
C ASP A 163 1.49 12.68 -13.96
N LYS A 164 1.66 12.32 -12.70
CA LYS A 164 2.82 12.67 -11.90
C LYS A 164 3.28 11.46 -11.09
N ILE A 165 4.58 11.23 -11.07
CA ILE A 165 5.27 10.28 -10.19
C ILE A 165 6.33 11.07 -9.46
N TYR A 166 6.37 11.00 -8.14
CA TYR A 166 7.21 11.89 -7.36
C TYR A 166 8.40 11.18 -6.72
N LEU A 167 9.39 11.98 -6.33
CA LEU A 167 10.49 11.61 -5.47
C LEU A 167 10.59 12.68 -4.36
N SER A 168 10.70 12.27 -3.11
CA SER A 168 11.04 13.15 -1.99
C SER A 168 12.44 12.83 -1.49
N HIS A 169 13.21 13.86 -1.09
CA HIS A 169 14.55 13.72 -0.53
C HIS A 169 14.61 13.99 0.98
N LYS A 170 13.72 14.85 1.48
CA LYS A 170 13.80 15.43 2.82
C LYS A 170 12.73 14.94 3.77
N ASP A 171 11.69 14.28 3.24
CA ASP A 171 10.69 13.68 4.10
C ASP A 171 11.29 12.55 4.92
N TYR A 172 11.07 12.59 6.24
CA TYR A 172 11.71 11.65 7.15
C TYR A 172 11.33 10.17 6.88
N THR A 173 10.09 9.94 6.46
CA THR A 173 9.54 8.60 6.25
C THR A 173 9.74 8.11 4.81
N HIS A 174 9.63 9.04 3.85
CA HIS A 174 9.60 8.72 2.43
C HIS A 174 10.83 9.25 1.68
N SER A 175 11.93 9.56 2.40
CA SER A 175 13.19 10.02 1.80
C SER A 175 13.72 9.02 0.79
N ASP A 176 14.12 9.53 -0.37
CA ASP A 176 14.70 8.78 -1.48
C ASP A 176 13.83 7.60 -1.93
N ARG A 177 12.52 7.81 -1.95
CA ARG A 177 11.53 6.82 -2.41
C ARG A 177 10.68 7.38 -3.54
N ILE A 178 10.34 6.53 -4.50
CA ILE A 178 9.41 6.88 -5.57
C ILE A 178 7.99 6.83 -5.00
N ILE A 179 7.23 7.92 -5.18
CA ILE A 179 5.90 8.11 -4.65
C ILE A 179 4.88 7.99 -5.78
N PHE A 180 3.95 7.04 -5.63
CA PHE A 180 2.79 6.87 -6.50
C PHE A 180 1.60 7.57 -5.85
N PRO A 181 1.10 8.70 -6.40
CA PRO A 181 -0.04 9.42 -5.86
C PRO A 181 -1.36 8.71 -6.20
N PHE A 182 -2.31 8.76 -5.28
CA PHE A 182 -3.68 8.29 -5.45
C PHE A 182 -4.57 9.53 -5.50
N PHE A 183 -5.02 9.88 -6.68
CA PHE A 183 -5.85 11.07 -6.88
C PHE A 183 -7.31 10.79 -6.55
N ASP A 184 -7.97 11.78 -5.94
CA ASP A 184 -9.42 11.79 -5.82
C ASP A 184 -10.07 12.49 -7.03
N GLY A 185 -11.41 12.51 -7.08
CA GLY A 185 -12.17 13.13 -8.17
C GLY A 185 -11.97 14.65 -8.33
N TRP A 186 -11.28 15.29 -7.40
CA TRP A 186 -10.92 16.73 -7.45
C TRP A 186 -9.43 16.97 -7.77
N GLY A 187 -8.67 15.90 -8.08
CA GLY A 187 -7.24 15.99 -8.37
C GLY A 187 -6.35 16.19 -7.15
N ARG A 188 -6.89 16.03 -5.93
CA ARG A 188 -6.11 16.07 -4.69
C ARG A 188 -5.50 14.69 -4.40
N ILE A 189 -4.47 14.63 -3.56
CA ILE A 189 -3.76 13.39 -3.20
C ILE A 189 -4.03 13.04 -1.73
N PRO A 190 -5.20 12.44 -1.41
CA PRO A 190 -5.51 12.01 -0.05
C PRO A 190 -4.61 10.89 0.44
N PHE A 191 -4.11 10.07 -0.47
CA PHE A 191 -3.24 8.95 -0.17
C PHE A 191 -2.12 8.83 -1.23
N TYR A 192 -1.00 8.29 -0.82
CA TYR A 192 0.06 7.84 -1.72
C TYR A 192 0.76 6.61 -1.15
N GLN A 193 1.41 5.86 -2.02
CA GLN A 193 2.30 4.78 -1.64
C GLN A 193 3.70 5.08 -2.18
N SER A 194 4.72 4.97 -1.33
CA SER A 194 6.10 5.12 -1.76
C SER A 194 6.78 3.77 -1.89
N ARG A 195 7.72 3.68 -2.84
CA ARG A 195 8.47 2.47 -3.13
C ARG A 195 9.98 2.74 -3.09
N ALA A 196 10.71 1.88 -2.37
CA ALA A 196 12.17 1.82 -2.47
C ALA A 196 12.58 1.33 -3.88
N PHE A 197 13.57 2.00 -4.48
CA PHE A 197 14.04 1.67 -5.83
C PHE A 197 15.49 1.19 -5.88
N GLY A 198 16.14 1.08 -4.72
CA GLY A 198 17.54 0.64 -4.59
C GLY A 198 18.57 1.70 -5.01
N GLY A 199 19.79 1.54 -4.50
CA GLY A 199 20.89 2.44 -4.84
C GLY A 199 20.84 3.81 -4.18
N THR A 200 20.09 3.98 -3.11
CA THR A 200 20.12 5.13 -2.20
C THR A 200 20.93 4.79 -0.95
N ASP A 201 21.45 5.80 -0.25
CA ASP A 201 22.23 5.60 0.97
C ASP A 201 21.33 5.32 2.20
N ASN A 202 20.02 5.26 2.01
CA ASN A 202 19.05 5.04 3.06
C ASN A 202 18.77 3.54 3.28
N GLU A 203 19.77 2.80 3.77
CA GLU A 203 19.70 1.34 4.00
C GLU A 203 18.54 0.89 4.88
N VAL A 204 18.12 1.73 5.85
CA VAL A 204 17.08 1.37 6.82
C VAL A 204 15.71 1.21 6.16
N MET A 205 15.46 1.96 5.08
CA MET A 205 14.16 1.96 4.38
C MET A 205 14.12 1.04 3.16
N GLU A 206 15.29 0.52 2.70
CA GLU A 206 15.34 -0.43 1.58
C GLU A 206 14.64 -1.76 1.90
N HIS A 207 14.68 -2.20 3.16
CA HIS A 207 14.06 -3.44 3.59
C HIS A 207 12.53 -3.41 3.53
N VAL A 208 11.92 -2.21 3.54
CA VAL A 208 10.48 -2.04 3.39
C VAL A 208 10.16 -1.62 1.97
N ARG A 209 9.78 -2.58 1.15
CA ARG A 209 9.53 -2.34 -0.28
C ARG A 209 8.51 -1.22 -0.55
N TYR A 210 7.43 -1.17 0.20
CA TYR A 210 6.38 -0.15 0.09
C TYR A 210 6.05 0.46 1.45
N LEU A 211 5.84 1.78 1.47
CA LEU A 211 5.31 2.53 2.61
C LEU A 211 4.09 3.32 2.18
N SER A 212 3.10 3.39 3.05
CA SER A 212 1.88 4.19 2.87
C SER A 212 2.04 5.57 3.50
N LYS A 213 1.30 6.56 2.98
CA LYS A 213 1.19 7.90 3.59
C LYS A 213 0.82 7.77 5.06
N VAL A 214 1.59 8.44 5.91
CA VAL A 214 1.39 8.40 7.37
C VAL A 214 0.05 9.03 7.73
N GLY A 215 -0.73 8.35 8.56
CA GLY A 215 -2.02 8.86 9.06
C GLY A 215 -3.17 8.88 8.04
N ALA A 216 -2.95 8.44 6.80
CA ALA A 216 -3.98 8.41 5.77
C ALA A 216 -4.61 7.02 5.62
N GLU A 217 -5.92 6.98 5.37
CA GLU A 217 -6.61 5.74 5.00
C GLU A 217 -6.30 5.36 3.56
N LYS A 218 -6.07 4.08 3.30
CA LYS A 218 -5.82 3.58 1.94
C LYS A 218 -7.05 3.78 1.07
N SER A 219 -6.87 4.44 -0.06
CA SER A 219 -7.83 4.54 -1.15
C SER A 219 -7.45 3.61 -2.31
N VAL A 220 -8.20 3.64 -3.39
CA VAL A 220 -7.90 2.90 -4.62
C VAL A 220 -7.13 3.81 -5.58
N PHE A 221 -6.05 3.30 -6.15
CA PHE A 221 -5.18 3.97 -7.12
C PHE A 221 -5.86 4.11 -8.48
N ASN A 222 -5.65 5.24 -9.18
CA ASN A 222 -6.14 5.50 -10.54
C ASN A 222 -7.67 5.47 -10.74
N LEU A 223 -8.47 5.66 -9.69
CA LEU A 223 -9.93 5.79 -9.87
C LEU A 223 -10.33 6.99 -10.73
N ASP A 224 -9.54 8.07 -10.68
CA ASP A 224 -9.70 9.27 -11.49
C ASP A 224 -9.50 9.02 -13.00
N LYS A 225 -8.86 7.90 -13.37
CA LYS A 225 -8.55 7.50 -14.74
C LYS A 225 -9.54 6.46 -15.31
N VAL A 226 -10.51 6.01 -14.52
CA VAL A 226 -11.51 5.04 -15.00
C VAL A 226 -12.39 5.68 -16.07
N ARG A 227 -12.51 4.99 -17.20
CA ARG A 227 -13.26 5.42 -18.40
C ARG A 227 -14.55 4.62 -18.53
N GLY A 228 -15.66 5.33 -18.69
CA GLY A 228 -16.99 4.72 -18.76
C GLY A 228 -17.26 3.93 -20.05
N GLU A 229 -16.45 4.09 -21.09
CA GLU A 229 -16.55 3.33 -22.33
C GLU A 229 -15.94 1.92 -22.26
N ILE A 230 -15.26 1.58 -21.17
CA ILE A 230 -14.68 0.25 -20.93
C ILE A 230 -15.48 -0.42 -19.83
N ASP A 231 -16.09 -1.56 -20.10
CA ASP A 231 -16.99 -2.26 -19.17
C ASP A 231 -16.29 -2.83 -17.92
N ASP A 232 -14.99 -3.07 -18.01
CA ASP A 232 -14.21 -3.72 -16.97
C ASP A 232 -13.32 -2.76 -16.21
N ILE A 233 -13.22 -2.96 -14.90
CA ILE A 233 -12.17 -2.40 -14.05
C ILE A 233 -11.29 -3.54 -13.56
N TYR A 234 -9.99 -3.45 -13.87
CA TYR A 234 -8.99 -4.44 -13.47
C TYR A 234 -8.31 -4.02 -12.18
N VAL A 235 -8.50 -4.80 -11.11
CA VAL A 235 -8.03 -4.49 -9.75
C VAL A 235 -6.77 -5.26 -9.41
N PHE A 236 -5.66 -4.57 -9.21
CA PHE A 236 -4.33 -5.09 -8.89
C PHE A 236 -3.98 -4.94 -7.41
N GLU A 237 -3.00 -5.72 -6.94
CA GLU A 237 -2.42 -5.54 -5.60
C GLU A 237 -1.59 -4.25 -5.51
N GLY A 238 -0.84 -3.91 -6.54
CA GLY A 238 0.10 -2.79 -6.55
C GLY A 238 -0.07 -1.81 -7.71
N PRO A 239 0.34 -0.53 -7.52
CA PRO A 239 0.16 0.52 -8.53
C PRO A 239 0.90 0.26 -9.84
N ILE A 240 2.06 -0.42 -9.78
CA ILE A 240 2.94 -0.57 -10.94
C ILE A 240 2.28 -1.39 -12.05
N ASP A 241 1.67 -2.53 -11.71
CA ASP A 241 1.01 -3.40 -12.68
C ASP A 241 -0.22 -2.72 -13.28
N ALA A 242 -0.98 -1.99 -12.46
CA ALA A 242 -2.15 -1.24 -12.90
C ALA A 242 -1.83 -0.16 -13.96
N CYS A 243 -0.58 0.32 -14.02
CA CYS A 243 -0.17 1.32 -15.00
C CYS A 243 -0.21 0.82 -16.46
N PHE A 244 -0.18 -0.48 -16.69
CA PHE A 244 -0.14 -1.08 -18.04
C PHE A 244 -1.50 -1.52 -18.55
N VAL A 245 -2.57 -1.27 -17.82
CA VAL A 245 -3.94 -1.69 -18.18
C VAL A 245 -4.87 -0.50 -18.12
N ARG A 246 -5.62 -0.24 -19.19
CA ARG A 246 -6.72 0.75 -19.18
C ARG A 246 -7.77 0.31 -18.17
N ASN A 247 -8.31 1.27 -17.40
CA ASN A 247 -9.12 0.98 -16.22
C ASN A 247 -8.43 0.05 -15.21
N GLY A 248 -7.09 0.00 -15.23
CA GLY A 248 -6.31 -0.66 -14.19
C GLY A 248 -6.26 0.21 -12.92
N VAL A 249 -6.73 -0.33 -11.81
CA VAL A 249 -6.71 0.30 -10.49
C VAL A 249 -5.95 -0.58 -9.51
N ALA A 250 -5.51 -0.04 -8.35
CA ALA A 250 -4.81 -0.86 -7.37
C ALA A 250 -5.19 -0.55 -5.93
N VAL A 251 -5.11 -1.57 -5.06
CA VAL A 251 -5.50 -1.50 -3.65
C VAL A 251 -4.32 -1.39 -2.67
N ALA A 252 -3.13 -1.02 -3.16
CA ALA A 252 -1.96 -0.67 -2.36
C ALA A 252 -1.51 -1.76 -1.35
N GLY A 253 -1.24 -2.96 -1.84
CA GLY A 253 -0.65 -4.04 -1.04
C GLY A 253 -1.63 -4.67 -0.04
N VAL A 254 -2.91 -4.63 -0.33
CA VAL A 254 -3.91 -5.51 0.29
C VAL A 254 -3.81 -6.86 -0.39
N SER A 255 -3.76 -7.93 0.39
CA SER A 255 -3.78 -9.29 -0.17
C SER A 255 -5.13 -9.55 -0.82
N LEU A 256 -5.17 -9.57 -2.16
CA LEU A 256 -6.37 -9.93 -2.89
C LEU A 256 -6.78 -11.38 -2.56
N GLY A 257 -8.07 -11.61 -2.43
CA GLY A 257 -8.61 -12.94 -2.08
C GLY A 257 -9.25 -13.06 -0.70
N ASP A 258 -9.08 -12.07 0.16
CA ASP A 258 -9.88 -11.86 1.36
C ASP A 258 -10.46 -10.44 1.32
N ASN A 259 -11.75 -10.28 0.95
CA ASN A 259 -12.46 -9.00 1.00
C ASN A 259 -12.44 -8.34 2.41
N LYS A 260 -11.89 -9.05 3.41
CA LYS A 260 -11.71 -8.56 4.77
C LYS A 260 -10.53 -7.61 4.91
N ASP A 261 -9.59 -7.62 3.96
CA ASP A 261 -8.36 -6.86 4.06
C ASP A 261 -8.45 -5.47 3.38
N LEU A 262 -9.51 -5.21 2.60
CA LEU A 262 -9.79 -3.88 2.05
C LEU A 262 -10.26 -2.92 3.16
N THR A 263 -9.79 -1.67 3.11
CA THR A 263 -10.34 -0.62 3.98
C THR A 263 -11.81 -0.33 3.64
N ASN A 264 -12.53 0.33 4.54
CA ASN A 264 -13.91 0.71 4.26
C ASN A 264 -14.00 1.65 3.05
N LEU A 265 -13.09 2.60 2.96
CA LEU A 265 -12.99 3.52 1.82
C LEU A 265 -12.79 2.77 0.49
N GLN A 266 -11.87 1.79 0.45
CA GLN A 266 -11.64 0.99 -0.76
C GLN A 266 -12.87 0.18 -1.17
N LYS A 267 -13.57 -0.42 -0.19
CA LYS A 267 -14.83 -1.14 -0.44
C LYS A 267 -15.91 -0.24 -1.01
N GLU A 268 -16.10 0.95 -0.44
CA GLU A 268 -17.06 1.95 -0.90
C GLU A 268 -16.72 2.43 -2.32
N GLN A 269 -15.44 2.72 -2.59
CA GLN A 269 -14.98 3.15 -3.91
C GLN A 269 -15.22 2.07 -4.98
N LEU A 270 -14.85 0.82 -4.72
CA LEU A 270 -15.06 -0.29 -5.67
C LEU A 270 -16.56 -0.61 -5.82
N ALA A 271 -17.34 -0.56 -4.73
CA ALA A 271 -18.78 -0.77 -4.79
C ALA A 271 -19.50 0.28 -5.64
N ALA A 272 -19.08 1.55 -5.57
CA ALA A 272 -19.63 2.60 -6.41
C ALA A 272 -19.41 2.32 -7.91
N PHE A 273 -18.21 1.84 -8.27
CA PHE A 273 -17.90 1.49 -9.65
C PHE A 273 -18.55 0.17 -10.11
N SER A 274 -18.83 -0.76 -9.21
CA SER A 274 -19.50 -2.02 -9.55
C SER A 274 -20.94 -1.84 -10.06
N LEU A 275 -21.52 -0.67 -9.88
CA LEU A 275 -22.85 -0.33 -10.44
C LEU A 275 -22.83 -0.12 -11.95
N THR A 276 -21.68 0.23 -12.52
CA THR A 276 -21.53 0.59 -13.94
C THR A 276 -20.47 -0.23 -14.67
N HIS A 277 -19.57 -0.90 -13.95
CA HIS A 277 -18.46 -1.66 -14.49
C HIS A 277 -18.39 -3.04 -13.82
N ARG A 278 -17.88 -4.02 -14.54
CA ARG A 278 -17.52 -5.31 -13.99
C ARG A 278 -16.16 -5.20 -13.28
N ILE A 279 -16.08 -5.58 -12.02
CA ILE A 279 -14.83 -5.63 -11.25
C ILE A 279 -14.12 -6.96 -11.55
N VAL A 280 -12.90 -6.88 -12.04
CA VAL A 280 -12.05 -8.04 -12.39
C VAL A 280 -10.79 -8.00 -11.53
N TRP A 281 -10.61 -9.01 -10.70
CA TRP A 281 -9.42 -9.16 -9.87
C TRP A 281 -8.25 -9.71 -10.69
N VAL A 282 -7.10 -9.06 -10.58
CA VAL A 282 -5.86 -9.45 -11.26
C VAL A 282 -4.79 -9.76 -10.25
N LEU A 283 -4.41 -11.02 -10.18
CA LEU A 283 -3.35 -11.53 -9.30
C LEU A 283 -2.05 -11.74 -10.09
N ASP A 284 -0.95 -11.96 -9.38
CA ASP A 284 0.28 -12.49 -9.98
C ASP A 284 -0.04 -13.80 -10.71
N ASN A 285 0.79 -14.18 -11.67
CA ASN A 285 0.53 -15.32 -12.54
C ASN A 285 0.37 -16.62 -11.75
N GLN A 286 -0.85 -17.17 -11.75
CA GLN A 286 -1.20 -18.41 -11.04
C GLN A 286 -0.50 -19.65 -11.61
N ASN A 287 0.06 -19.59 -12.84
CA ASN A 287 0.83 -20.68 -13.41
C ASN A 287 2.25 -20.74 -12.84
N VAL A 288 2.71 -19.64 -12.19
CA VAL A 288 4.05 -19.49 -11.62
C VAL A 288 4.02 -19.41 -10.09
N ASP A 289 2.96 -18.83 -9.52
CA ASP A 289 2.80 -18.61 -8.07
C ASP A 289 1.61 -19.37 -7.48
N ASN A 290 1.90 -20.35 -6.64
CA ASN A 290 0.87 -21.16 -5.97
C ASN A 290 -0.05 -20.34 -5.05
N THR A 291 0.46 -19.27 -4.45
CA THR A 291 -0.37 -18.40 -3.59
C THR A 291 -1.43 -17.68 -4.42
N SER A 292 -1.05 -17.19 -5.59
CA SER A 292 -1.98 -16.57 -6.54
C SER A 292 -3.00 -17.55 -7.07
N LYS A 293 -2.60 -18.82 -7.30
CA LYS A 293 -3.50 -19.89 -7.67
C LYS A 293 -4.58 -20.15 -6.62
N GLU A 294 -4.20 -20.31 -5.35
CA GLU A 294 -5.15 -20.52 -4.25
C GLU A 294 -6.12 -19.33 -4.08
N LYS A 295 -5.60 -18.12 -4.22
CA LYS A 295 -6.42 -16.91 -4.17
C LYS A 295 -7.41 -16.82 -5.35
N THR A 296 -6.97 -17.18 -6.56
CA THR A 296 -7.81 -17.23 -7.76
C THR A 296 -8.99 -18.18 -7.55
N GLU A 297 -8.72 -19.41 -7.08
CA GLU A 297 -9.76 -20.39 -6.78
C GLU A 297 -10.77 -19.87 -5.75
N LYS A 298 -10.29 -19.16 -4.74
CA LYS A 298 -11.12 -18.60 -3.68
C LYS A 298 -12.02 -17.47 -4.20
N LEU A 299 -11.48 -16.54 -4.99
CA LEU A 299 -12.25 -15.43 -5.58
C LEU A 299 -13.35 -15.95 -6.51
N LEU A 300 -13.03 -16.88 -7.40
CA LEU A 300 -14.01 -17.52 -8.28
C LEU A 300 -15.11 -18.25 -7.47
N ALA A 301 -14.74 -18.95 -6.39
CA ALA A 301 -15.69 -19.62 -5.51
C ALA A 301 -16.61 -18.64 -4.74
N GLN A 302 -16.20 -17.40 -4.59
CA GLN A 302 -17.00 -16.32 -4.00
C GLN A 302 -17.93 -15.63 -5.02
N GLY A 303 -17.84 -16.02 -6.30
CA GLY A 303 -18.64 -15.42 -7.36
C GLY A 303 -17.99 -14.23 -8.05
N GLU A 304 -16.75 -13.91 -7.69
CA GLU A 304 -16.00 -12.80 -8.26
C GLU A 304 -15.51 -13.09 -9.69
N CYS A 305 -15.19 -12.05 -10.45
CA CYS A 305 -14.52 -12.17 -11.73
C CYS A 305 -12.99 -12.02 -11.54
N VAL A 306 -12.24 -12.91 -12.19
CA VAL A 306 -10.77 -12.95 -12.06
C VAL A 306 -10.15 -13.08 -13.45
N PHE A 307 -9.05 -12.36 -13.68
CA PHE A 307 -8.20 -12.58 -14.84
C PHE A 307 -7.39 -13.86 -14.66
N ILE A 308 -7.49 -14.78 -15.61
CA ILE A 308 -6.73 -16.02 -15.65
C ILE A 308 -5.59 -15.87 -16.65
N TRP A 309 -4.36 -16.01 -16.18
CA TRP A 309 -3.20 -15.91 -17.05
C TRP A 309 -3.19 -17.03 -18.09
N PRO A 310 -3.02 -16.70 -19.38
CA PRO A 310 -2.81 -17.71 -20.42
C PRO A 310 -1.59 -18.59 -20.10
N GLU A 311 -1.66 -19.86 -20.45
CA GLU A 311 -0.60 -20.84 -20.16
C GLU A 311 0.73 -20.54 -20.89
N ASP A 312 0.65 -19.91 -22.05
CA ASP A 312 1.81 -19.53 -22.87
C ASP A 312 2.52 -18.26 -22.36
N ILE A 313 1.93 -17.55 -21.36
CA ILE A 313 2.53 -16.38 -20.74
C ILE A 313 3.25 -16.78 -19.45
N VAL A 314 4.58 -16.72 -19.48
CA VAL A 314 5.46 -17.18 -18.41
C VAL A 314 5.92 -16.11 -17.44
N TYR A 315 5.52 -14.86 -17.64
CA TYR A 315 5.91 -13.72 -16.79
C TYR A 315 5.16 -13.78 -15.46
N LYS A 316 5.81 -13.31 -14.41
CA LYS A 316 5.27 -13.34 -13.05
C LYS A 316 4.11 -12.36 -12.85
N ASP A 317 4.28 -11.13 -13.35
CA ASP A 317 3.36 -10.01 -13.17
C ASP A 317 3.26 -9.17 -14.45
N PHE A 318 2.32 -8.23 -14.50
CA PHE A 318 2.07 -7.41 -15.69
C PHE A 318 3.24 -6.46 -16.00
N ASN A 319 3.95 -5.98 -14.98
CA ASN A 319 5.12 -5.14 -15.20
C ASN A 319 6.28 -5.93 -15.80
N GLU A 320 6.52 -7.17 -15.35
CA GLU A 320 7.53 -8.01 -15.96
C GLU A 320 7.17 -8.29 -17.43
N TRP A 321 5.93 -8.65 -17.71
CA TRP A 321 5.46 -8.86 -19.08
C TRP A 321 5.68 -7.62 -19.94
N ALA A 322 5.15 -6.46 -19.53
CA ALA A 322 5.30 -5.21 -20.27
C ALA A 322 6.77 -4.85 -20.49
N THR A 323 7.62 -5.06 -19.49
CA THR A 323 9.04 -4.76 -19.58
C THR A 323 9.76 -5.66 -20.58
N LYS A 324 9.51 -6.96 -20.54
CA LYS A 324 10.18 -7.97 -21.41
C LYS A 324 9.74 -7.83 -22.86
N GLU A 325 8.43 -7.63 -23.09
CA GLU A 325 7.86 -7.50 -24.43
C GLU A 325 7.87 -6.04 -24.95
N LYS A 326 8.38 -5.11 -24.16
CA LYS A 326 8.45 -3.66 -24.48
C LYS A 326 7.06 -3.06 -24.77
N LEU A 327 6.06 -3.48 -24.01
CA LEU A 327 4.69 -2.97 -24.13
C LEU A 327 4.49 -1.72 -23.29
N ASP A 328 3.71 -0.77 -23.81
CA ASP A 328 3.20 0.39 -23.07
C ASP A 328 1.81 0.10 -22.51
N GLU A 329 1.14 -0.91 -23.10
CA GLU A 329 -0.19 -1.37 -22.73
C GLU A 329 -0.30 -2.88 -22.93
N ILE A 330 -0.89 -3.57 -21.96
CA ILE A 330 -1.28 -4.98 -22.13
C ILE A 330 -2.48 -5.02 -23.10
N PRO A 331 -2.43 -5.88 -24.16
CA PRO A 331 -3.49 -5.90 -25.15
C PRO A 331 -4.87 -6.17 -24.55
N TYR A 332 -5.82 -5.27 -24.78
CA TYR A 332 -7.16 -5.34 -24.21
C TYR A 332 -7.89 -6.66 -24.55
N LYS A 333 -7.66 -7.18 -25.75
CA LYS A 333 -8.23 -8.46 -26.17
C LYS A 333 -7.77 -9.62 -25.26
N VAL A 334 -6.49 -9.64 -24.88
CA VAL A 334 -5.98 -10.70 -23.97
C VAL A 334 -6.65 -10.58 -22.60
N LEU A 335 -6.88 -9.36 -22.14
CA LEU A 335 -7.59 -9.15 -20.87
C LEU A 335 -9.01 -9.70 -20.94
N GLN A 336 -9.78 -9.32 -21.97
CA GLN A 336 -11.18 -9.74 -22.14
C GLN A 336 -11.34 -11.23 -22.33
N ASP A 337 -10.52 -11.85 -23.18
CA ASP A 337 -10.62 -13.28 -23.52
C ASP A 337 -10.30 -14.20 -22.33
N ASN A 338 -9.64 -13.68 -21.30
CA ASN A 338 -9.16 -14.46 -20.16
C ASN A 338 -9.80 -14.08 -18.81
N VAL A 339 -10.95 -13.40 -18.82
CA VAL A 339 -11.76 -13.21 -17.60
C VAL A 339 -12.66 -14.39 -17.35
N LYS A 340 -12.64 -14.93 -16.13
CA LYS A 340 -13.55 -15.97 -15.63
C LYS A 340 -14.36 -15.42 -14.47
N CYS A 341 -15.65 -15.77 -14.41
CA CYS A 341 -16.57 -15.23 -13.40
C CYS A 341 -17.43 -16.32 -12.76
N GLY A 342 -17.51 -16.30 -11.43
CA GLY A 342 -18.50 -17.05 -10.68
C GLY A 342 -18.26 -18.56 -10.56
N LEU A 343 -19.27 -19.25 -9.99
CA LEU A 343 -19.15 -20.64 -9.56
C LEU A 343 -18.96 -21.63 -10.70
N VAL A 344 -19.54 -21.38 -11.88
CA VAL A 344 -19.41 -22.28 -13.03
C VAL A 344 -17.97 -22.28 -13.54
N ASP A 345 -17.40 -21.07 -13.72
CA ASP A 345 -16.01 -20.92 -14.13
C ASP A 345 -15.03 -21.44 -13.06
N SER A 346 -15.38 -21.33 -11.78
CA SER A 346 -14.62 -21.93 -10.67
C SER A 346 -14.52 -23.44 -10.81
N PHE A 347 -15.62 -24.09 -11.20
CA PHE A 347 -15.63 -25.54 -11.40
C PHE A 347 -14.78 -25.93 -12.61
N VAL A 348 -14.92 -25.22 -13.73
CA VAL A 348 -14.12 -25.44 -14.94
C VAL A 348 -12.64 -25.27 -14.65
N TYR A 349 -12.25 -24.16 -14.02
CA TYR A 349 -10.87 -23.85 -13.64
C TYR A 349 -10.24 -24.97 -12.79
N LYS A 350 -10.95 -25.46 -11.77
CA LYS A 350 -10.48 -26.57 -10.93
C LYS A 350 -10.34 -27.88 -11.68
N THR A 351 -11.23 -28.13 -12.65
CA THR A 351 -11.20 -29.34 -13.47
C THR A 351 -10.00 -29.30 -14.42
N ASP A 352 -9.76 -28.19 -15.08
CA ASP A 352 -8.60 -28.00 -15.96
C ASP A 352 -7.29 -28.19 -15.20
N LEU A 353 -7.16 -27.60 -14.00
CA LEU A 353 -6.01 -27.81 -13.12
C LEU A 353 -5.81 -29.28 -12.72
N ALA A 354 -6.89 -30.04 -12.47
CA ALA A 354 -6.81 -31.45 -12.14
C ALA A 354 -6.37 -32.30 -13.34
N PHE A 355 -6.70 -31.90 -14.56
CA PHE A 355 -6.22 -32.53 -15.78
C PHE A 355 -4.73 -32.26 -16.02
N ILE A 356 -4.29 -31.01 -15.87
CA ILE A 356 -2.89 -30.62 -16.02
C ILE A 356 -2.00 -31.38 -15.03
N THR A 357 -2.38 -31.39 -13.73
CA THR A 357 -1.62 -32.13 -12.71
C THR A 357 -1.57 -33.64 -12.96
N LYS A 358 -2.59 -34.23 -13.56
CA LYS A 358 -2.59 -35.66 -13.94
C LYS A 358 -1.75 -35.93 -15.18
N SER A 359 -1.70 -35.03 -16.15
CA SER A 359 -0.88 -35.18 -17.35
C SER A 359 0.60 -35.06 -17.05
N VAL A 360 0.98 -34.06 -16.26
CA VAL A 360 2.38 -33.87 -15.81
C VAL A 360 2.85 -35.01 -14.92
N GLY A 361 1.98 -35.61 -14.09
CA GLY A 361 2.31 -36.75 -13.26
C GLY A 361 2.46 -38.05 -14.02
N LYS A 362 1.91 -38.16 -15.25
CA LYS A 362 2.08 -39.39 -16.10
C LYS A 362 3.40 -39.40 -16.87
N ASP A 363 3.91 -38.26 -17.26
CA ASP A 363 5.16 -38.16 -18.02
C ASP A 363 6.41 -38.37 -17.15
N TYR A 364 6.33 -38.11 -15.83
CA TYR A 364 7.44 -38.36 -14.91
C TYR A 364 7.71 -39.84 -14.60
N PHE A 365 6.80 -40.75 -14.91
CA PHE A 365 6.96 -42.19 -14.68
C PHE A 365 7.14 -43.01 -15.96
N ALA A 366 7.20 -42.37 -17.11
CA ALA A 366 7.38 -43.06 -18.40
C ALA A 366 8.84 -43.43 -18.72
N ASP A 367 9.83 -42.84 -18.02
CA ASP A 367 11.26 -43.07 -18.29
C ASP A 367 11.99 -43.88 -17.21
N VAL A 368 11.27 -44.57 -16.33
CA VAL A 368 11.88 -45.58 -15.45
C VAL A 368 11.53 -46.98 -16.02
N VAL A 369 12.27 -47.40 -17.01
CA VAL A 369 12.32 -48.82 -17.43
C VAL A 369 13.43 -49.50 -16.64
N PHE A 370 13.06 -50.56 -15.93
CA PHE A 370 13.94 -51.47 -15.21
C PHE A 370 14.90 -52.19 -16.16
#